data_8808608d6672c4cdc58c92180e6706b1
#
_entry.id   8808608d6672c4cdc58c92180e6706b1
#
_cell.length_a   1.000
_cell.length_b   1.000
_cell.length_c   1.000
_cell.angle_alpha   90.00
_cell.angle_beta   90.00
_cell.angle_gamma   90.00
#
_symmetry.space_group_name_H-M   'P 1'
#
loop_
_entity.id
_entity.type
_entity.pdbx_description
1 polymer ?
#
loop_
_entity_poly.entity_id
_entity_poly.type
_entity_poly.pdbx_seq_one_letter_code
_entity_poly.pdbx_strand_id
1 'polypeptide(L)'
;MRVYTWTAALLLSALAAQAQAFSTPKPGQVIEVALEQLHPTQAVVGFDQIYYSLGLFADKPAKVFDEYCETNGQGAADNVPKKADLHQPDSFTCKDPVGTHPDDMKTVVVGPGGQLYLTDGHHSFTTLWEVPGGGPQLKMWVKVTDDFSNSADMNTFWQRMEAARKVWLKDNQGQTLPPQQLPAHLGFKNLQDDTFRSLVYFTRKAAYGKPDDGAIAPEFLEFYWGNWLRTQIDLKAYNLNKKGGYKDAIEAVAKRMVSLAPGSQVGSSGFTARQLGGMTQLDQGELDKTFEKKVPYVIDYRKSRG
;
A
#
# COMPACT_ATOMS: atom_id res chain seq x y z
N MET A 1 -7.38 -45.69 -72.09
CA MET A 1 -7.24 -44.43 -71.33
C MET A 1 -7.88 -44.66 -69.96
N ARG A 2 -7.09 -44.77 -68.90
CA ARG A 2 -7.59 -44.90 -67.50
C ARG A 2 -7.37 -43.55 -66.80
N VAL A 3 -8.48 -42.94 -66.41
CA VAL A 3 -8.50 -41.68 -65.68
C VAL A 3 -8.42 -42.02 -64.17
N TYR A 4 -7.33 -41.59 -63.49
CA TYR A 4 -7.21 -41.66 -62.04
C TYR A 4 -7.75 -40.37 -61.42
N THR A 5 -8.86 -40.47 -60.68
CA THR A 5 -9.36 -39.38 -59.83
C THR A 5 -8.66 -39.40 -58.48
N TRP A 6 -7.94 -38.34 -58.13
CA TRP A 6 -7.38 -38.13 -56.83
C TRP A 6 -8.38 -37.38 -55.94
N THR A 7 -8.88 -38.04 -54.90
CA THR A 7 -9.67 -37.41 -53.86
C THR A 7 -8.70 -36.91 -52.78
N ALA A 8 -8.54 -35.59 -52.65
CA ALA A 8 -7.83 -34.97 -51.58
C ALA A 8 -8.73 -34.87 -50.34
N ALA A 9 -8.39 -35.60 -49.27
CA ALA A 9 -9.05 -35.50 -47.97
C ALA A 9 -8.43 -34.35 -47.19
N LEU A 10 -9.13 -33.27 -46.99
CA LEU A 10 -8.80 -32.17 -46.11
C LEU A 10 -9.07 -32.57 -44.65
N LEU A 11 -8.01 -32.87 -43.92
CA LEU A 11 -8.05 -33.03 -42.45
C LEU A 11 -8.04 -31.62 -41.82
N LEU A 12 -9.24 -31.16 -41.41
CA LEU A 12 -9.37 -30.01 -40.50
C LEU A 12 -9.00 -30.48 -39.08
N SER A 13 -7.78 -30.17 -38.64
CA SER A 13 -7.40 -30.27 -37.24
C SER A 13 -7.96 -29.07 -36.49
N ALA A 14 -9.05 -29.26 -35.76
CA ALA A 14 -9.58 -28.30 -34.81
C ALA A 14 -8.63 -28.25 -33.62
N LEU A 15 -7.81 -27.19 -33.53
CA LEU A 15 -7.14 -26.83 -32.26
C LEU A 15 -8.21 -26.32 -31.29
N ALA A 16 -8.67 -27.20 -30.42
CA ALA A 16 -9.39 -26.78 -29.22
C ALA A 16 -8.37 -26.09 -28.29
N ALA A 17 -8.37 -24.77 -28.26
CA ALA A 17 -7.72 -24.02 -27.21
C ALA A 17 -8.40 -24.40 -25.89
N GLN A 18 -7.75 -25.21 -25.09
CA GLN A 18 -8.15 -25.46 -23.72
C GLN A 18 -7.95 -24.14 -22.96
N ALA A 19 -9.02 -23.38 -22.78
CA ALA A 19 -9.07 -22.31 -21.80
C ALA A 19 -8.86 -22.99 -20.43
N GLN A 20 -7.65 -22.90 -19.89
CA GLN A 20 -7.43 -23.23 -18.50
C GLN A 20 -8.36 -22.33 -17.69
N ALA A 21 -9.36 -22.91 -17.06
CA ALA A 21 -10.17 -22.20 -16.07
C ALA A 21 -9.22 -21.80 -14.94
N PHE A 22 -8.76 -20.55 -14.93
CA PHE A 22 -8.04 -19.98 -13.81
C PHE A 22 -9.00 -20.05 -12.62
N SER A 23 -8.70 -20.95 -11.66
CA SER A 23 -9.46 -21.01 -10.43
C SER A 23 -9.27 -19.68 -9.70
N THR A 24 -10.36 -19.01 -9.35
CA THR A 24 -10.35 -17.80 -8.54
C THR A 24 -9.52 -18.04 -7.27
N PRO A 25 -8.52 -17.21 -6.99
CA PRO A 25 -7.72 -17.36 -5.77
C PRO A 25 -8.59 -17.28 -4.52
N LYS A 26 -8.28 -18.10 -3.51
CA LYS A 26 -9.09 -18.23 -2.29
C LYS A 26 -8.42 -17.55 -1.09
N PRO A 27 -9.21 -17.12 -0.09
CA PRO A 27 -8.67 -16.60 1.17
C PRO A 27 -7.60 -17.53 1.77
N GLY A 28 -6.50 -16.92 2.21
CA GLY A 28 -5.32 -17.61 2.73
C GLY A 28 -4.27 -17.97 1.69
N GLN A 29 -4.58 -17.92 0.41
CA GLN A 29 -3.59 -18.14 -0.65
C GLN A 29 -2.66 -16.95 -0.83
N VAL A 30 -1.40 -17.27 -1.15
CA VAL A 30 -0.37 -16.32 -1.57
C VAL A 30 -0.19 -16.48 -3.08
N ILE A 31 -0.30 -15.39 -3.82
CA ILE A 31 -0.26 -15.37 -5.29
C ILE A 31 0.71 -14.33 -5.80
N GLU A 32 1.38 -14.62 -6.92
CA GLU A 32 2.24 -13.66 -7.61
C GLU A 32 1.40 -12.86 -8.61
N VAL A 33 1.58 -11.51 -8.58
CA VAL A 33 0.85 -10.59 -9.44
C VAL A 33 1.76 -9.46 -9.93
N ALA A 34 1.54 -8.93 -11.11
CA ALA A 34 2.13 -7.66 -11.50
C ALA A 34 1.40 -6.49 -10.82
N LEU A 35 2.13 -5.43 -10.46
CA LEU A 35 1.53 -4.27 -9.76
C LEU A 35 0.37 -3.65 -10.54
N GLU A 36 0.40 -3.65 -11.88
CA GLU A 36 -0.68 -3.12 -12.71
C GLU A 36 -1.99 -3.92 -12.65
N GLN A 37 -1.94 -5.16 -12.14
CA GLN A 37 -3.14 -6.00 -11.96
C GLN A 37 -3.90 -5.67 -10.67
N LEU A 38 -3.33 -4.80 -9.83
CA LEU A 38 -3.90 -4.43 -8.54
C LEU A 38 -4.74 -3.16 -8.67
N HIS A 39 -6.01 -3.25 -8.30
CA HIS A 39 -6.93 -2.12 -8.22
C HIS A 39 -6.86 -1.48 -6.82
N PRO A 40 -6.48 -0.19 -6.69
CA PRO A 40 -6.47 0.49 -5.40
C PRO A 40 -7.86 0.57 -4.77
N THR A 41 -7.94 0.39 -3.46
CA THR A 41 -9.17 0.58 -2.67
C THR A 41 -9.18 1.92 -1.94
N GLN A 42 -8.28 2.82 -2.29
CA GLN A 42 -8.20 4.20 -1.82
C GLN A 42 -7.73 5.12 -2.95
N ALA A 43 -8.24 6.35 -2.96
CA ALA A 43 -7.83 7.36 -3.95
C ALA A 43 -6.60 8.16 -3.51
N VAL A 44 -6.21 8.03 -2.25
CA VAL A 44 -5.20 8.88 -1.60
C VAL A 44 -4.12 8.06 -0.92
N VAL A 45 -2.91 8.60 -0.90
CA VAL A 45 -1.77 8.10 -0.11
C VAL A 45 -1.00 9.28 0.46
N GLY A 46 -0.18 9.06 1.48
CA GLY A 46 0.76 10.07 1.94
C GLY A 46 2.00 10.08 1.06
N PHE A 47 2.15 11.06 0.17
CA PHE A 47 3.30 11.13 -0.73
C PHE A 47 4.63 11.24 0.00
N ASP A 48 4.67 11.90 1.14
CA ASP A 48 5.92 12.05 1.90
C ASP A 48 6.43 10.73 2.48
N GLN A 49 5.55 9.77 2.78
CA GLN A 49 5.97 8.42 3.14
C GLN A 49 6.69 7.76 1.96
N ILE A 50 6.19 7.93 0.74
CA ILE A 50 6.78 7.40 -0.48
C ILE A 50 8.08 8.17 -0.81
N TYR A 51 8.10 9.50 -0.67
CA TYR A 51 9.30 10.32 -0.87
C TYR A 51 10.42 9.95 0.09
N TYR A 52 10.08 9.63 1.35
CA TYR A 52 11.06 9.10 2.29
C TYR A 52 11.70 7.82 1.76
N SER A 53 10.91 6.84 1.31
CA SER A 53 11.42 5.57 0.80
C SER A 53 12.25 5.76 -0.48
N LEU A 54 11.75 6.54 -1.45
CA LEU A 54 12.46 6.83 -2.69
C LEU A 54 13.76 7.60 -2.44
N GLY A 55 13.77 8.57 -1.52
CA GLY A 55 14.98 9.29 -1.12
C GLY A 55 15.99 8.38 -0.43
N LEU A 56 15.53 7.48 0.44
CA LEU A 56 16.38 6.47 1.07
C LEU A 56 16.98 5.50 0.03
N PHE A 57 16.18 5.06 -0.96
CA PHE A 57 16.64 4.12 -2.00
C PHE A 57 17.63 4.80 -2.98
N ALA A 58 17.47 6.09 -3.23
CA ALA A 58 18.44 6.86 -4.02
C ALA A 58 19.81 6.96 -3.32
N ASP A 59 19.83 7.13 -1.98
CA ASP A 59 21.05 7.14 -1.16
C ASP A 59 21.61 5.73 -0.93
N LYS A 60 20.75 4.76 -0.73
CA LYS A 60 21.07 3.36 -0.38
C LYS A 60 20.33 2.38 -1.27
N PRO A 61 20.78 2.17 -2.53
CA PRO A 61 20.03 1.38 -3.51
C PRO A 61 19.68 -0.05 -3.07
N ALA A 62 20.53 -0.68 -2.24
CA ALA A 62 20.26 -2.02 -1.71
C ALA A 62 18.97 -2.08 -0.86
N LYS A 63 18.52 -0.94 -0.29
CA LYS A 63 17.30 -0.90 0.55
C LYS A 63 16.01 -1.13 -0.23
N VAL A 64 15.99 -0.96 -1.55
CA VAL A 64 14.82 -1.33 -2.35
C VAL A 64 14.58 -2.84 -2.34
N PHE A 65 15.65 -3.63 -2.27
CA PHE A 65 15.55 -5.10 -2.18
C PHE A 65 15.09 -5.55 -0.79
N ASP A 66 15.43 -4.82 0.28
CA ASP A 66 14.81 -5.06 1.60
C ASP A 66 13.30 -4.87 1.52
N GLU A 67 12.82 -3.75 0.95
CA GLU A 67 11.38 -3.48 0.77
C GLU A 67 10.70 -4.56 -0.07
N TYR A 68 11.34 -5.00 -1.16
CA TYR A 68 10.84 -6.09 -2.01
C TYR A 68 10.68 -7.39 -1.21
N CYS A 69 11.74 -7.81 -0.50
CA CYS A 69 11.73 -9.06 0.27
C CYS A 69 10.72 -8.99 1.44
N GLU A 70 10.71 -7.90 2.20
CA GLU A 70 9.80 -7.71 3.33
C GLU A 70 8.34 -7.76 2.87
N THR A 71 7.99 -7.05 1.78
CA THR A 71 6.61 -7.05 1.27
C THR A 71 6.16 -8.39 0.70
N ASN A 72 7.09 -9.25 0.28
CA ASN A 72 6.81 -10.63 -0.13
C ASN A 72 6.77 -11.61 1.04
N GLY A 73 6.92 -11.14 2.28
CA GLY A 73 6.98 -11.98 3.48
C GLY A 73 8.23 -12.85 3.55
N GLN A 74 9.35 -12.36 3.00
CA GLN A 74 10.64 -13.06 2.92
C GLN A 74 11.68 -12.50 3.89
N GLY A 75 11.30 -11.63 4.83
CA GLY A 75 12.22 -10.86 5.64
C GLY A 75 13.03 -9.85 4.80
N ALA A 76 14.19 -9.43 5.29
CA ALA A 76 15.04 -8.50 4.54
C ALA A 76 15.78 -9.21 3.39
N ALA A 77 16.38 -8.44 2.48
CA ALA A 77 17.35 -8.99 1.53
C ALA A 77 18.58 -9.55 2.28
N ASP A 78 19.10 -10.67 1.78
CA ASP A 78 20.29 -11.34 2.33
C ASP A 78 21.54 -11.01 1.51
N ASN A 79 21.46 -11.19 0.18
CA ASN A 79 22.55 -10.85 -0.73
C ASN A 79 22.03 -10.07 -1.92
N VAL A 80 22.61 -8.88 -2.15
CA VAL A 80 22.25 -7.98 -3.25
C VAL A 80 23.51 -7.65 -4.07
N PRO A 81 23.81 -8.44 -5.13
CA PRO A 81 24.91 -8.15 -6.04
C PRO A 81 24.74 -6.80 -6.76
N LYS A 82 25.84 -6.20 -7.23
CA LYS A 82 25.81 -4.90 -7.95
C LYS A 82 24.90 -4.85 -9.19
N LYS A 83 24.61 -6.02 -9.79
CA LYS A 83 23.74 -6.16 -10.97
C LYS A 83 22.36 -6.75 -10.62
N ALA A 84 21.99 -6.72 -9.33
CA ALA A 84 20.66 -7.16 -8.94
C ALA A 84 19.58 -6.33 -9.63
N ASP A 85 18.50 -7.02 -10.04
CA ASP A 85 17.39 -6.45 -10.80
C ASP A 85 16.08 -6.96 -10.19
N LEU A 86 15.18 -6.05 -9.83
CA LEU A 86 13.88 -6.39 -9.22
C LEU A 86 13.01 -7.26 -10.13
N HIS A 87 13.17 -7.14 -11.47
CA HIS A 87 12.46 -7.97 -12.45
C HIS A 87 13.09 -9.34 -12.66
N GLN A 88 14.23 -9.61 -12.00
CA GLN A 88 14.97 -10.87 -12.06
C GLN A 88 15.18 -11.40 -10.63
N PRO A 89 14.16 -12.02 -10.00
CA PRO A 89 14.24 -12.46 -8.60
C PRO A 89 15.43 -13.37 -8.28
N ASP A 90 15.94 -14.10 -9.27
CA ASP A 90 17.13 -14.95 -9.13
C ASP A 90 18.45 -14.16 -9.07
N SER A 91 18.43 -12.84 -9.31
CA SER A 91 19.61 -11.97 -9.31
C SER A 91 20.04 -11.51 -7.91
N PHE A 92 19.22 -11.74 -6.90
CA PHE A 92 19.45 -11.45 -5.48
C PHE A 92 18.80 -12.51 -4.60
N THR A 93 19.06 -12.49 -3.29
CA THR A 93 18.40 -13.41 -2.35
C THR A 93 17.74 -12.67 -1.20
N CYS A 94 16.60 -13.17 -0.76
CA CYS A 94 15.95 -12.78 0.49
C CYS A 94 16.29 -13.82 1.58
N LYS A 95 16.12 -13.45 2.86
CA LYS A 95 16.44 -14.30 4.00
C LYS A 95 15.63 -15.58 4.05
N ASP A 96 14.33 -15.46 3.77
CA ASP A 96 13.38 -16.54 3.95
C ASP A 96 12.60 -16.79 2.64
N PRO A 97 11.96 -17.96 2.50
CA PRO A 97 11.01 -18.23 1.42
C PRO A 97 9.81 -17.26 1.45
N VAL A 98 9.17 -17.07 0.27
CA VAL A 98 7.94 -16.27 0.13
C VAL A 98 6.89 -16.72 1.15
N GLY A 99 6.27 -15.77 1.83
CA GLY A 99 5.16 -15.99 2.75
C GLY A 99 5.56 -16.52 4.13
N THR A 100 6.85 -16.64 4.45
CA THR A 100 7.32 -17.03 5.78
C THR A 100 6.85 -16.05 6.87
N HIS A 101 6.78 -14.77 6.53
CA HIS A 101 6.28 -13.68 7.39
C HIS A 101 4.95 -13.14 6.84
N PRO A 102 3.81 -13.86 7.05
CA PRO A 102 2.55 -13.51 6.41
C PRO A 102 1.94 -12.19 6.89
N ASP A 103 2.38 -11.66 8.04
CA ASP A 103 1.93 -10.38 8.59
C ASP A 103 2.60 -9.17 7.92
N ASP A 104 3.71 -9.37 7.21
CA ASP A 104 4.40 -8.34 6.43
C ASP A 104 3.86 -8.25 5.00
N MET A 105 3.16 -9.30 4.53
CA MET A 105 2.61 -9.37 3.18
C MET A 105 1.48 -8.39 2.97
N LYS A 106 1.41 -7.86 1.75
CA LYS A 106 0.31 -6.98 1.33
C LYS A 106 -0.90 -7.80 0.93
N THR A 107 -2.08 -7.24 1.16
CA THR A 107 -3.33 -7.99 1.11
C THR A 107 -4.24 -7.54 -0.02
N VAL A 108 -4.97 -8.51 -0.58
CA VAL A 108 -5.96 -8.28 -1.63
C VAL A 108 -7.27 -8.98 -1.32
N VAL A 109 -8.36 -8.43 -1.86
CA VAL A 109 -9.67 -9.05 -1.98
C VAL A 109 -9.90 -9.42 -3.44
N VAL A 110 -10.46 -10.61 -3.68
CA VAL A 110 -10.90 -11.01 -5.01
C VAL A 110 -12.32 -10.48 -5.25
N GLY A 111 -12.49 -9.67 -6.28
CA GLY A 111 -13.77 -9.11 -6.70
C GLY A 111 -14.37 -9.79 -7.93
N PRO A 112 -15.50 -9.28 -8.44
CA PRO A 112 -16.16 -9.79 -9.63
C PRO A 112 -15.19 -9.90 -10.82
N GLY A 113 -15.34 -10.95 -11.60
CA GLY A 113 -14.46 -11.23 -12.74
C GLY A 113 -13.04 -11.64 -12.35
N GLY A 114 -12.76 -11.96 -11.08
CA GLY A 114 -11.44 -12.33 -10.60
C GLY A 114 -10.46 -11.14 -10.44
N GLN A 115 -10.97 -9.90 -10.48
CA GLN A 115 -10.17 -8.70 -10.28
C GLN A 115 -9.60 -8.65 -8.85
N LEU A 116 -8.39 -8.14 -8.70
CA LEU A 116 -7.68 -8.07 -7.42
C LEU A 116 -7.70 -6.65 -6.86
N TYR A 117 -8.32 -6.47 -5.72
CA TYR A 117 -8.46 -5.18 -5.03
C TYR A 117 -7.48 -5.12 -3.87
N LEU A 118 -6.49 -4.22 -3.97
CA LEU A 118 -5.44 -4.03 -2.96
C LEU A 118 -6.05 -3.39 -1.71
N THR A 119 -5.94 -4.04 -0.54
CA THR A 119 -6.49 -3.53 0.73
C THR A 119 -5.42 -3.03 1.68
N ASP A 120 -4.18 -3.56 1.61
CA ASP A 120 -2.99 -3.01 2.27
C ASP A 120 -1.81 -3.00 1.31
N GLY A 121 -0.89 -2.04 1.50
CA GLY A 121 0.34 -1.94 0.71
C GLY A 121 0.38 -0.84 -0.32
N HIS A 122 -0.63 0.05 -0.40
CA HIS A 122 -0.68 1.14 -1.39
C HIS A 122 0.59 2.01 -1.38
N HIS A 123 1.18 2.30 -0.21
CA HIS A 123 2.42 3.09 -0.13
C HIS A 123 3.64 2.30 -0.63
N SER A 124 3.84 1.07 -0.15
CA SER A 124 4.96 0.21 -0.55
C SER A 124 4.91 -0.10 -2.05
N PHE A 125 3.76 -0.49 -2.56
CA PHE A 125 3.61 -0.82 -3.98
C PHE A 125 3.66 0.41 -4.88
N THR A 126 3.17 1.58 -4.43
CA THR A 126 3.43 2.83 -5.15
C THR A 126 4.91 3.20 -5.13
N THR A 127 5.62 2.98 -4.03
CA THR A 127 7.07 3.18 -3.98
C THR A 127 7.79 2.28 -5.00
N LEU A 128 7.45 0.99 -5.04
CA LEU A 128 8.03 0.03 -5.99
C LEU A 128 7.61 0.29 -7.44
N TRP A 129 6.44 0.91 -7.66
CA TRP A 129 6.02 1.39 -8.98
C TRP A 129 6.86 2.56 -9.48
N GLU A 130 7.24 3.48 -8.58
CA GLU A 130 7.92 4.74 -8.92
C GLU A 130 9.46 4.64 -8.86
N VAL A 131 10.02 3.64 -8.18
CA VAL A 131 11.47 3.50 -8.03
C VAL A 131 12.13 3.16 -9.38
N PRO A 132 13.33 3.70 -9.68
CA PRO A 132 14.10 3.26 -10.85
C PRO A 132 14.33 1.75 -10.82
N GLY A 133 13.99 1.07 -11.91
CA GLY A 133 14.04 -0.40 -11.99
C GLY A 133 12.83 -1.13 -11.42
N GLY A 134 11.80 -0.39 -10.96
CA GLY A 134 10.47 -0.91 -10.60
C GLY A 134 9.48 -0.77 -11.76
N GLY A 135 8.24 -0.41 -11.44
CA GLY A 135 7.22 -0.11 -12.45
C GLY A 135 6.02 -1.06 -12.45
N PRO A 136 5.05 -0.83 -13.36
CA PRO A 136 3.76 -1.55 -13.38
C PRO A 136 3.91 -3.06 -13.58
N GLN A 137 4.94 -3.50 -14.28
CA GLN A 137 5.17 -4.92 -14.58
C GLN A 137 5.95 -5.66 -13.48
N LEU A 138 6.36 -4.95 -12.41
CA LEU A 138 7.07 -5.58 -11.30
C LEU A 138 6.14 -6.59 -10.63
N LYS A 139 6.63 -7.82 -10.47
CA LYS A 139 5.89 -8.90 -9.85
C LYS A 139 6.12 -8.91 -8.34
N MET A 140 5.04 -9.01 -7.60
CA MET A 140 5.03 -9.07 -6.15
C MET A 140 4.10 -10.20 -5.67
N TRP A 141 4.37 -10.71 -4.49
CA TRP A 141 3.52 -11.70 -3.85
C TRP A 141 2.54 -11.02 -2.90
N VAL A 142 1.25 -11.36 -3.03
CA VAL A 142 0.18 -10.81 -2.20
C VAL A 142 -0.62 -11.92 -1.54
N LYS A 143 -1.19 -11.64 -0.37
CA LYS A 143 -2.04 -12.56 0.37
C LYS A 143 -3.51 -12.24 0.10
N VAL A 144 -4.28 -13.22 -0.33
CA VAL A 144 -5.73 -13.11 -0.49
C VAL A 144 -6.38 -13.19 0.90
N THR A 145 -7.14 -12.16 1.29
CA THR A 145 -7.86 -12.16 2.58
C THR A 145 -9.32 -12.56 2.43
N ASP A 146 -9.97 -12.17 1.33
CA ASP A 146 -11.40 -12.42 1.10
C ASP A 146 -11.68 -12.69 -0.38
N ASP A 147 -12.76 -13.43 -0.62
CA ASP A 147 -13.30 -13.68 -1.94
C ASP A 147 -14.74 -13.14 -2.01
N PHE A 148 -14.90 -12.00 -2.69
CA PHE A 148 -16.17 -11.35 -2.97
C PHE A 148 -16.54 -11.46 -4.46
N SER A 149 -15.89 -12.35 -5.21
CA SER A 149 -16.09 -12.56 -6.65
C SER A 149 -17.53 -12.96 -7.02
N ASN A 150 -18.24 -13.56 -6.07
CA ASN A 150 -19.64 -13.97 -6.20
C ASN A 150 -20.65 -12.85 -5.92
N SER A 151 -20.23 -11.59 -5.81
CA SER A 151 -21.16 -10.45 -5.69
C SER A 151 -21.99 -10.33 -6.95
N ALA A 152 -23.29 -10.09 -6.79
CA ALA A 152 -24.24 -10.05 -7.91
C ALA A 152 -23.92 -8.95 -8.93
N ASP A 153 -23.39 -7.84 -8.46
CA ASP A 153 -22.95 -6.69 -9.25
C ASP A 153 -21.89 -5.87 -8.50
N MET A 154 -21.35 -4.82 -9.13
CA MET A 154 -20.34 -3.96 -8.53
C MET A 154 -20.86 -3.15 -7.34
N ASN A 155 -22.16 -2.80 -7.28
CA ASN A 155 -22.70 -2.10 -6.11
C ASN A 155 -22.70 -3.03 -4.88
N THR A 156 -23.14 -4.26 -5.05
CA THR A 156 -23.10 -5.30 -4.00
C THR A 156 -21.65 -5.57 -3.56
N PHE A 157 -20.71 -5.61 -4.51
CA PHE A 157 -19.30 -5.77 -4.20
C PHE A 157 -18.78 -4.62 -3.30
N TRP A 158 -19.01 -3.36 -3.68
CA TRP A 158 -18.56 -2.22 -2.90
C TRP A 158 -19.23 -2.14 -1.53
N GLN A 159 -20.51 -2.48 -1.41
CA GLN A 159 -21.20 -2.58 -0.11
C GLN A 159 -20.52 -3.62 0.81
N ARG A 160 -20.08 -4.76 0.26
CA ARG A 160 -19.31 -5.76 1.03
C ARG A 160 -17.95 -5.23 1.43
N MET A 161 -17.25 -4.53 0.54
CA MET A 161 -15.95 -3.90 0.83
C MET A 161 -16.06 -2.86 1.96
N GLU A 162 -17.10 -2.03 1.94
CA GLU A 162 -17.38 -1.04 2.99
C GLU A 162 -17.75 -1.73 4.32
N ALA A 163 -18.64 -2.71 4.30
CA ALA A 163 -19.02 -3.47 5.48
C ALA A 163 -17.84 -4.20 6.13
N ALA A 164 -16.91 -4.71 5.30
CA ALA A 164 -15.67 -5.34 5.74
C ALA A 164 -14.58 -4.30 6.10
N ARG A 165 -14.82 -3.00 5.92
CA ARG A 165 -13.84 -1.90 6.10
C ARG A 165 -12.57 -2.06 5.25
N LYS A 166 -12.70 -2.58 4.02
CA LYS A 166 -11.60 -2.88 3.10
C LYS A 166 -11.48 -1.87 1.96
N VAL A 167 -12.13 -0.73 2.08
CA VAL A 167 -12.08 0.38 1.13
C VAL A 167 -12.12 1.71 1.86
N TRP A 168 -11.35 2.69 1.40
CA TRP A 168 -11.32 4.06 1.90
C TRP A 168 -11.88 5.02 0.85
N LEU A 169 -13.16 5.37 1.00
CA LEU A 169 -13.90 6.22 0.06
C LEU A 169 -13.85 7.70 0.47
N LYS A 170 -12.65 8.24 0.60
CA LYS A 170 -12.44 9.67 0.84
C LYS A 170 -11.29 10.20 -0.01
N ASP A 171 -11.43 11.45 -0.44
CA ASP A 171 -10.39 12.21 -1.13
C ASP A 171 -9.35 12.81 -0.16
N ASN A 172 -8.39 13.57 -0.70
CA ASN A 172 -7.33 14.21 0.08
C ASN A 172 -7.81 15.40 0.91
N GLN A 173 -9.08 15.82 0.80
CA GLN A 173 -9.74 16.81 1.65
C GLN A 173 -10.61 16.13 2.73
N GLY A 174 -10.69 14.78 2.72
CA GLY A 174 -11.53 14.00 3.62
C GLY A 174 -13.01 13.97 3.19
N GLN A 175 -13.34 14.41 1.97
CA GLN A 175 -14.69 14.35 1.42
C GLN A 175 -14.97 12.96 0.89
N THR A 176 -16.20 12.49 1.09
CA THR A 176 -16.62 11.18 0.57
C THR A 176 -16.67 11.19 -0.95
N LEU A 177 -16.14 10.14 -1.57
CA LEU A 177 -16.19 9.91 -3.01
C LEU A 177 -16.86 8.56 -3.32
N PRO A 178 -17.55 8.42 -4.45
CA PRO A 178 -18.12 7.15 -4.85
C PRO A 178 -17.01 6.18 -5.33
N PRO A 179 -17.20 4.85 -5.19
CA PRO A 179 -16.20 3.86 -5.59
C PRO A 179 -15.73 3.97 -7.05
N GLN A 180 -16.59 4.48 -7.94
CA GLN A 180 -16.28 4.68 -9.36
C GLN A 180 -15.20 5.76 -9.61
N GLN A 181 -14.87 6.55 -8.60
CA GLN A 181 -13.80 7.55 -8.64
C GLN A 181 -12.47 7.03 -8.06
N LEU A 182 -12.44 5.78 -7.60
CA LEU A 182 -11.18 5.14 -7.24
C LEU A 182 -10.30 5.01 -8.48
N PRO A 183 -8.97 5.22 -8.35
CA PRO A 183 -8.06 5.07 -9.48
C PRO A 183 -7.98 3.62 -9.94
N ALA A 184 -7.76 3.42 -11.24
CA ALA A 184 -7.58 2.09 -11.81
C ALA A 184 -6.24 1.45 -11.44
N HIS A 185 -5.21 2.27 -11.21
CA HIS A 185 -3.84 1.81 -10.96
C HIS A 185 -3.17 2.59 -9.85
N LEU A 186 -2.09 2.02 -9.32
CA LEU A 186 -1.15 2.65 -8.41
C LEU A 186 -0.33 3.77 -9.11
N GLY A 187 0.55 4.42 -8.37
CA GLY A 187 1.49 5.43 -8.88
C GLY A 187 1.02 6.87 -8.66
N PHE A 188 1.98 7.80 -8.61
CA PHE A 188 1.73 9.23 -8.33
C PHE A 188 0.79 9.91 -9.31
N LYS A 189 0.70 9.42 -10.54
CA LYS A 189 -0.19 9.98 -11.56
C LYS A 189 -1.67 9.69 -11.30
N ASN A 190 -1.94 8.63 -10.55
CA ASN A 190 -3.29 8.11 -10.32
C ASN A 190 -3.81 8.41 -8.92
N LEU A 191 -2.92 8.47 -7.93
CA LEU A 191 -3.26 8.68 -6.53
C LEU A 191 -3.08 10.16 -6.15
N GLN A 192 -3.88 10.64 -5.20
CA GLN A 192 -3.77 11.99 -4.65
C GLN A 192 -2.90 11.98 -3.38
N ASP A 193 -2.22 13.12 -3.11
CA ASP A 193 -1.47 13.29 -1.86
C ASP A 193 -2.39 13.67 -0.70
N ASP A 194 -2.29 12.94 0.39
CA ASP A 194 -2.86 13.28 1.68
C ASP A 194 -1.76 13.66 2.68
N THR A 195 -1.56 14.96 2.86
CA THR A 195 -0.54 15.51 3.75
C THR A 195 -0.75 15.08 5.20
N PHE A 196 -2.00 15.02 5.71
CA PHE A 196 -2.26 14.55 7.07
C PHE A 196 -1.92 13.07 7.23
N ARG A 197 -2.21 12.23 6.22
CA ARG A 197 -1.80 10.83 6.20
C ARG A 197 -0.27 10.68 6.27
N SER A 198 0.46 11.54 5.56
CA SER A 198 1.92 11.61 5.64
C SER A 198 2.40 11.97 7.03
N LEU A 199 1.87 13.05 7.61
CA LEU A 199 2.29 13.51 8.95
C LEU A 199 2.03 12.45 10.01
N VAL A 200 0.88 11.76 9.97
CA VAL A 200 0.57 10.65 10.88
C VAL A 200 1.61 9.54 10.76
N TYR A 201 2.03 9.15 9.56
CA TYR A 201 3.08 8.13 9.38
C TYR A 201 4.37 8.50 10.13
N PHE A 202 4.75 9.77 10.13
CA PHE A 202 5.98 10.23 10.80
C PHE A 202 5.87 10.30 12.33
N THR A 203 4.66 10.13 12.90
CA THR A 203 4.45 10.02 14.36
C THR A 203 4.38 8.58 14.85
N ARG A 204 4.53 7.57 13.96
CA ARG A 204 4.51 6.15 14.34
C ARG A 204 5.61 5.87 15.37
N LYS A 205 5.29 5.11 16.40
CA LYS A 205 6.08 4.81 17.60
C LYS A 205 6.28 6.00 18.54
N ALA A 206 6.09 7.24 18.09
CA ALA A 206 6.20 8.43 18.93
C ALA A 206 4.85 8.84 19.56
N ALA A 207 3.73 8.65 18.85
CA ALA A 207 2.40 9.03 19.31
C ALA A 207 1.33 7.94 19.15
N TYR A 208 1.62 6.94 18.32
CA TYR A 208 0.78 5.75 18.15
C TYR A 208 1.62 4.53 17.74
N GLY A 209 1.06 3.34 17.98
CA GLY A 209 1.67 2.06 17.64
C GLY A 209 0.62 1.00 17.28
N LYS A 210 0.95 -0.26 17.48
CA LYS A 210 -0.03 -1.34 17.45
C LYS A 210 -0.93 -1.20 18.69
N PRO A 211 -2.23 -1.55 18.60
CA PRO A 211 -3.09 -1.60 19.78
C PRO A 211 -2.52 -2.52 20.87
N ASP A 212 -2.54 -2.06 22.13
CA ASP A 212 -1.87 -2.75 23.25
C ASP A 212 -2.60 -4.03 23.71
N ASP A 213 -3.85 -4.21 23.32
CA ASP A 213 -4.71 -5.34 23.72
C ASP A 213 -4.56 -6.58 22.83
N GLY A 214 -3.57 -6.57 21.93
CA GLY A 214 -3.37 -7.65 20.96
C GLY A 214 -4.40 -7.65 19.82
N ALA A 215 -5.28 -6.64 19.76
CA ALA A 215 -6.22 -6.49 18.68
C ALA A 215 -5.50 -6.24 17.35
N ILE A 216 -6.07 -6.76 16.27
CA ILE A 216 -5.61 -6.44 14.92
C ILE A 216 -5.88 -4.96 14.67
N ALA A 217 -4.85 -4.22 14.28
CA ALA A 217 -4.99 -2.82 13.91
C ALA A 217 -6.01 -2.69 12.76
N PRO A 218 -6.97 -1.75 12.86
CA PRO A 218 -7.91 -1.53 11.77
C PRO A 218 -7.18 -1.14 10.48
N GLU A 219 -7.63 -1.66 9.35
CA GLU A 219 -7.20 -1.15 8.06
C GLU A 219 -7.46 0.37 7.99
N PHE A 220 -6.64 1.10 7.25
CA PHE A 220 -6.72 2.57 7.17
C PHE A 220 -6.52 3.34 8.49
N LEU A 221 -5.88 2.74 9.50
CA LEU A 221 -5.68 3.33 10.83
C LEU A 221 -5.16 4.78 10.76
N GLU A 222 -4.13 5.03 9.95
CA GLU A 222 -3.54 6.35 9.82
C GLU A 222 -4.48 7.37 9.13
N PHE A 223 -5.41 6.91 8.29
CA PHE A 223 -6.42 7.78 7.68
C PHE A 223 -7.49 8.21 8.69
N TYR A 224 -7.85 7.35 9.64
CA TYR A 224 -8.76 7.76 10.72
C TYR A 224 -8.14 8.87 11.56
N TRP A 225 -6.86 8.73 11.94
CA TRP A 225 -6.12 9.79 12.61
C TRP A 225 -6.00 11.04 11.73
N GLY A 226 -5.62 10.91 10.48
CA GLY A 226 -5.48 12.03 9.54
C GLY A 226 -6.77 12.83 9.37
N ASN A 227 -7.91 12.15 9.21
CA ASN A 227 -9.20 12.79 9.11
C ASN A 227 -9.60 13.60 10.35
N TRP A 228 -9.35 13.05 11.54
CA TRP A 228 -9.57 13.78 12.78
C TRP A 228 -8.65 15.00 12.88
N LEU A 229 -7.38 14.84 12.56
CA LEU A 229 -6.37 15.91 12.64
C LEU A 229 -6.66 17.07 11.69
N ARG A 230 -7.33 16.86 10.56
CA ARG A 230 -7.80 17.93 9.67
C ARG A 230 -8.68 18.94 10.38
N THR A 231 -9.43 18.50 11.39
CA THR A 231 -10.30 19.39 12.18
C THR A 231 -9.60 20.01 13.39
N GLN A 232 -8.34 19.61 13.66
CA GLN A 232 -7.61 19.97 14.86
C GLN A 232 -6.40 20.88 14.60
N ILE A 233 -5.83 20.83 13.40
CA ILE A 233 -4.57 21.50 13.06
C ILE A 233 -4.71 22.22 11.72
N ASP A 234 -4.38 23.51 11.71
CA ASP A 234 -4.24 24.29 10.47
C ASP A 234 -2.79 24.15 9.94
N LEU A 235 -2.61 23.36 8.89
CA LEU A 235 -1.29 23.15 8.28
C LEU A 235 -0.74 24.42 7.59
N LYS A 236 -1.54 25.45 7.35
CA LYS A 236 -1.05 26.73 6.79
C LYS A 236 -0.12 27.47 7.76
N ALA A 237 -0.18 27.13 9.06
CA ALA A 237 0.74 27.68 10.07
C ALA A 237 2.18 27.17 9.92
N TYR A 238 2.43 26.13 9.10
CA TYR A 238 3.71 25.44 8.97
C TYR A 238 4.27 25.55 7.54
N ASN A 239 5.54 25.89 7.40
CA ASN A 239 6.22 25.80 6.11
C ASN A 239 6.70 24.36 5.84
N LEU A 240 5.83 23.53 5.28
CA LEU A 240 6.09 22.10 5.04
C LEU A 240 7.23 21.84 4.04
N ASN A 241 7.67 22.85 3.27
CA ASN A 241 8.80 22.73 2.33
C ASN A 241 10.15 23.01 3.01
N LYS A 242 10.14 23.43 4.27
CA LYS A 242 11.37 23.65 5.07
C LYS A 242 11.48 22.58 6.15
N LYS A 243 12.69 22.06 6.35
CA LYS A 243 12.97 21.01 7.34
C LYS A 243 12.44 21.37 8.74
N GLY A 244 12.64 22.63 9.20
CA GLY A 244 12.12 23.09 10.48
C GLY A 244 10.59 23.06 10.53
N GLY A 245 9.92 23.75 9.61
CA GLY A 245 8.45 23.79 9.60
C GLY A 245 7.79 22.42 9.39
N TYR A 246 8.44 21.50 8.67
CA TYR A 246 7.94 20.11 8.55
C TYR A 246 8.07 19.35 9.88
N LYS A 247 9.20 19.51 10.61
CA LYS A 247 9.35 18.96 11.97
C LYS A 247 8.31 19.51 12.93
N ASP A 248 8.11 20.83 12.91
CA ASP A 248 7.13 21.51 13.76
C ASP A 248 5.72 20.97 13.52
N ALA A 249 5.34 20.72 12.26
CA ALA A 249 4.06 20.12 11.91
C ALA A 249 3.92 18.67 12.43
N ILE A 250 4.94 17.83 12.27
CA ILE A 250 4.94 16.45 12.79
C ILE A 250 4.83 16.48 14.33
N GLU A 251 5.56 17.35 15.01
CA GLU A 251 5.52 17.47 16.46
C GLU A 251 4.14 17.93 16.95
N ALA A 252 3.52 18.90 16.27
CA ALA A 252 2.16 19.36 16.58
C ALA A 252 1.13 18.24 16.42
N VAL A 253 1.23 17.44 15.34
CA VAL A 253 0.41 16.25 15.11
C VAL A 253 0.61 15.25 16.24
N ALA A 254 1.85 14.90 16.59
CA ALA A 254 2.17 13.94 17.65
C ALA A 254 1.61 14.39 19.01
N LYS A 255 1.85 15.65 19.39
CA LYS A 255 1.31 16.24 20.64
C LYS A 255 -0.22 16.22 20.67
N ARG A 256 -0.88 16.52 19.54
CA ARG A 256 -2.33 16.49 19.47
C ARG A 256 -2.87 15.08 19.62
N MET A 257 -2.23 14.07 19.00
CA MET A 257 -2.64 12.67 19.13
C MET A 257 -2.55 12.18 20.57
N VAL A 258 -1.42 12.38 21.26
CA VAL A 258 -1.26 11.92 22.66
C VAL A 258 -2.10 12.70 23.67
N SER A 259 -2.61 13.88 23.31
CA SER A 259 -3.53 14.64 24.16
C SER A 259 -4.95 14.08 24.19
N LEU A 260 -5.29 13.17 23.28
CA LEU A 260 -6.62 12.54 23.24
C LEU A 260 -6.68 11.38 24.23
N ALA A 261 -7.63 11.41 25.16
CA ALA A 261 -7.78 10.36 26.15
C ALA A 261 -8.03 8.98 25.48
N PRO A 262 -7.48 7.87 26.00
CA PRO A 262 -7.55 6.55 25.36
C PRO A 262 -8.95 6.07 25.02
N GLY A 263 -9.95 6.42 25.84
CA GLY A 263 -11.36 6.08 25.61
C GLY A 263 -12.14 7.06 24.72
N SER A 264 -11.52 8.17 24.32
CA SER A 264 -12.17 9.16 23.46
C SER A 264 -12.24 8.70 22.01
N GLN A 265 -13.34 9.03 21.33
CA GLN A 265 -13.49 8.75 19.89
C GLN A 265 -12.53 9.60 19.05
N VAL A 266 -11.90 9.00 18.06
CA VAL A 266 -11.08 9.70 17.07
C VAL A 266 -12.00 10.24 15.98
N GLY A 267 -12.52 11.44 16.18
CA GLY A 267 -13.50 12.04 15.28
C GLY A 267 -14.72 11.16 15.06
N SER A 268 -15.13 11.00 13.81
CA SER A 268 -16.25 10.14 13.40
C SER A 268 -15.82 8.74 12.95
N SER A 269 -14.62 8.28 13.34
CA SER A 269 -14.05 7.01 12.88
C SER A 269 -14.81 5.76 13.39
N GLY A 270 -15.55 5.89 14.49
CA GLY A 270 -16.12 4.76 15.22
C GLY A 270 -15.10 3.99 16.07
N PHE A 271 -13.86 4.51 16.18
CA PHE A 271 -12.79 3.95 17.01
C PHE A 271 -12.35 4.92 18.08
N THR A 272 -11.98 4.39 19.25
CA THR A 272 -11.30 5.16 20.29
C THR A 272 -9.81 5.33 19.98
N ALA A 273 -9.16 6.29 20.67
CA ALA A 273 -7.71 6.49 20.54
C ALA A 273 -6.93 5.21 20.85
N ARG A 274 -7.32 4.45 21.88
CA ARG A 274 -6.73 3.15 22.22
C ARG A 274 -6.87 2.13 21.08
N GLN A 275 -8.04 2.01 20.48
CA GLN A 275 -8.30 1.08 19.38
C GLN A 275 -7.47 1.44 18.11
N LEU A 276 -7.10 2.71 17.96
CA LEU A 276 -6.19 3.17 16.92
C LEU A 276 -4.73 3.25 17.40
N GLY A 277 -4.36 2.53 18.45
CA GLY A 277 -3.00 2.44 18.97
C GLY A 277 -2.43 3.74 19.54
N GLY A 278 -3.29 4.73 19.87
CA GLY A 278 -2.87 6.03 20.41
C GLY A 278 -2.17 5.88 21.75
N MET A 279 -1.01 6.51 21.87
CA MET A 279 -0.23 6.57 23.11
C MET A 279 -0.73 7.71 24.01
N THR A 280 -0.49 7.58 25.31
CA THR A 280 -0.87 8.60 26.30
C THR A 280 0.25 9.61 26.58
N GLN A 281 1.45 9.31 26.11
CA GLN A 281 2.64 10.17 26.25
C GLN A 281 3.43 10.14 24.96
N LEU A 282 4.04 11.26 24.62
CA LEU A 282 4.92 11.38 23.47
C LEU A 282 6.25 10.69 23.77
N ASP A 283 6.66 9.76 22.90
CA ASP A 283 8.04 9.26 22.90
C ASP A 283 8.93 10.22 22.08
N GLN A 284 9.59 11.12 22.80
CA GLN A 284 10.48 12.11 22.19
C GLN A 284 11.65 11.46 21.47
N GLY A 285 12.19 10.34 21.99
CA GLY A 285 13.31 9.64 21.38
C GLY A 285 12.96 9.05 20.01
N GLU A 286 11.76 8.49 19.84
CA GLU A 286 11.27 8.00 18.53
C GLU A 286 10.97 9.17 17.58
N LEU A 287 10.48 10.29 18.10
CA LEU A 287 10.25 11.49 17.30
C LEU A 287 11.58 12.07 16.77
N ASP A 288 12.59 12.17 17.63
CA ASP A 288 13.94 12.65 17.27
C ASP A 288 14.58 11.74 16.21
N LYS A 289 14.46 10.42 16.34
CA LYS A 289 14.90 9.47 15.32
C LYS A 289 14.20 9.71 13.97
N THR A 290 12.90 10.02 13.98
CA THR A 290 12.17 10.39 12.77
C THR A 290 12.73 11.67 12.15
N PHE A 291 13.01 12.67 12.96
CA PHE A 291 13.57 13.94 12.52
C PHE A 291 14.98 13.84 11.93
N GLU A 292 15.78 12.93 12.46
CA GLU A 292 17.14 12.71 11.99
C GLU A 292 17.21 11.79 10.77
N LYS A 293 16.44 10.70 10.78
CA LYS A 293 16.60 9.59 9.83
C LYS A 293 15.61 9.58 8.67
N LYS A 294 14.44 10.26 8.80
CA LYS A 294 13.41 10.22 7.76
C LYS A 294 13.17 11.59 7.13
N VAL A 295 12.99 12.65 7.91
CA VAL A 295 12.66 13.98 7.40
C VAL A 295 13.66 14.51 6.37
N PRO A 296 15.00 14.34 6.51
CA PRO A 296 15.93 14.76 5.47
C PRO A 296 15.64 14.17 4.11
N TYR A 297 15.39 12.86 4.03
CA TYR A 297 15.07 12.19 2.76
C TYR A 297 13.80 12.75 2.09
N VAL A 298 12.74 13.05 2.88
CA VAL A 298 11.52 13.69 2.36
C VAL A 298 11.83 15.04 1.72
N ILE A 299 12.51 15.90 2.46
CA ILE A 299 12.79 17.28 2.03
C ILE A 299 13.73 17.30 0.81
N ASP A 300 14.73 16.45 0.80
CA ASP A 300 15.71 16.40 -0.30
C ASP A 300 15.09 15.76 -1.56
N TYR A 301 14.24 14.73 -1.40
CA TYR A 301 13.54 14.13 -2.53
C TYR A 301 12.52 15.11 -3.15
N ARG A 302 11.76 15.86 -2.34
CA ARG A 302 10.86 16.92 -2.85
C ARG A 302 11.61 17.95 -3.69
N LYS A 303 12.78 18.41 -3.22
CA LYS A 303 13.60 19.37 -3.96
C LYS A 303 14.12 18.81 -5.29
N SER A 304 14.40 17.52 -5.38
CA SER A 304 14.88 16.89 -6.61
C SER A 304 13.79 16.76 -7.69
N ARG A 305 12.52 16.88 -7.30
CA ARG A 305 11.38 16.81 -8.25
C ARG A 305 10.97 18.18 -8.82
N GLY A 306 11.60 19.27 -8.38
CA GLY A 306 11.36 20.62 -8.86
C GLY A 306 10.55 21.47 -7.96
#